data_4f8b19871a7e849bf2dac9921fbf9ea6
#
_entry.id   4f8b19871a7e849bf2dac9921fbf9ea6
#
_cell.length_a   1.000
_cell.length_b   1.000
_cell.length_c   1.000
_cell.angle_alpha   90.00
_cell.angle_beta   90.00
_cell.angle_gamma   90.00
#
_symmetry.space_group_name_H-M   'P 1'
#
loop_
_entity.id
_entity.type
_entity.pdbx_description
1 polymer ?
#
loop_
_entity_poly.entity_id
_entity_poly.type
_entity_poly.pdbx_seq_one_letter_code
_entity_poly.pdbx_strand_id
1 'polypeptide(L)'
;MTTIMACNHFPYAKTNRVYKKHNKELVKLLKENPSIQTIDQLPKAESWVGTTNFDLRKPNFVVIHHTAQNSCEQTLKTFTLERTKVSAHYVICKDGTIHHMLNDYMRAWHGGISKWGNNSDLNSSSIGIELDNNGFEPFDSAQINSLLLLLAQLKENYKIPDANFIGHADIAPKRKVDPNIQFPWALLAQKGYGVWFEPDAKYTLPESISIPFALAMVGYDIKDTTAALLAFKRHFRTDSTAVVTENDRSVLYQLIQNKLSH
;
A
#
# COMPACT_ATOMS: atom_id res chain seq x y z
N MET A 1 30.56 -31.87 -32.75
CA MET A 1 30.24 -30.83 -31.74
C MET A 1 28.73 -30.74 -31.59
N THR A 2 28.21 -31.35 -30.55
CA THR A 2 26.75 -31.38 -30.29
C THR A 2 26.42 -30.19 -29.40
N THR A 3 25.82 -29.17 -29.97
CA THR A 3 25.35 -27.97 -29.21
C THR A 3 24.19 -28.38 -28.34
N ILE A 4 24.43 -28.53 -27.04
CA ILE A 4 23.35 -28.70 -26.05
C ILE A 4 22.63 -27.35 -25.98
N MET A 5 21.44 -27.23 -26.61
CA MET A 5 20.50 -26.15 -26.32
C MET A 5 20.02 -26.33 -24.88
N ALA A 6 20.57 -25.56 -23.97
CA ALA A 6 20.00 -25.41 -22.64
C ALA A 6 18.60 -24.81 -22.78
N CYS A 7 17.58 -25.61 -22.59
CA CYS A 7 16.22 -25.10 -22.40
C CYS A 7 16.21 -24.21 -21.15
N ASN A 8 16.27 -22.91 -21.37
CA ASN A 8 16.12 -21.91 -20.31
C ASN A 8 14.69 -22.06 -19.75
N HIS A 9 14.55 -22.90 -18.74
CA HIS A 9 13.26 -23.17 -18.13
C HIS A 9 12.88 -21.98 -17.23
N PHE A 10 12.12 -21.03 -17.79
CA PHE A 10 11.67 -19.87 -17.04
C PHE A 10 10.77 -20.36 -15.87
N PRO A 11 11.19 -20.17 -14.59
CA PRO A 11 10.59 -20.82 -13.42
C PRO A 11 9.11 -20.47 -13.21
N TYR A 12 8.67 -19.30 -13.70
CA TYR A 12 7.29 -18.80 -13.55
C TYR A 12 6.43 -18.97 -14.82
N ALA A 13 6.87 -19.76 -15.82
CA ALA A 13 6.13 -19.94 -17.08
C ALA A 13 4.70 -20.45 -16.87
N LYS A 14 4.51 -21.39 -15.93
CA LYS A 14 3.17 -21.95 -15.59
C LYS A 14 2.28 -20.87 -14.96
N THR A 15 2.80 -20.12 -14.00
CA THR A 15 2.08 -19.02 -13.32
C THR A 15 1.70 -17.93 -14.31
N ASN A 16 2.60 -17.55 -15.22
CA ASN A 16 2.31 -16.55 -16.24
C ASN A 16 1.23 -16.98 -17.22
N ARG A 17 1.06 -18.29 -17.49
CA ARG A 17 -0.08 -18.79 -18.26
C ARG A 17 -1.39 -18.62 -17.50
N VAL A 18 -1.40 -18.91 -16.20
CA VAL A 18 -2.59 -18.72 -15.34
C VAL A 18 -2.95 -17.24 -15.30
N TYR A 19 -1.99 -16.35 -15.08
CA TYR A 19 -2.18 -14.88 -15.11
C TYR A 19 -2.82 -14.42 -16.44
N LYS A 20 -2.26 -14.85 -17.58
CA LYS A 20 -2.81 -14.51 -18.90
C LYS A 20 -4.22 -15.05 -19.14
N LYS A 21 -4.52 -16.26 -18.63
CA LYS A 21 -5.87 -16.83 -18.73
C LYS A 21 -6.86 -16.01 -17.91
N HIS A 22 -6.51 -15.70 -16.67
CA HIS A 22 -7.35 -14.89 -15.79
C HIS A 22 -7.63 -13.50 -16.38
N ASN A 23 -6.61 -12.82 -16.95
CA ASN A 23 -6.81 -11.55 -17.64
C ASN A 23 -7.80 -11.65 -18.80
N LYS A 24 -7.75 -12.72 -19.60
CA LYS A 24 -8.73 -12.94 -20.67
C LYS A 24 -10.16 -13.10 -20.15
N GLU A 25 -10.33 -13.77 -19.02
CA GLU A 25 -11.63 -13.93 -18.35
C GLU A 25 -12.16 -12.58 -17.85
N LEU A 26 -11.31 -11.75 -17.21
CA LEU A 26 -11.68 -10.40 -16.79
C LEU A 26 -12.04 -9.50 -17.97
N VAL A 27 -11.28 -9.55 -19.07
CA VAL A 27 -11.59 -8.78 -20.31
C VAL A 27 -12.92 -9.22 -20.89
N LYS A 28 -13.26 -10.53 -20.85
CA LYS A 28 -14.56 -11.02 -21.29
C LYS A 28 -15.68 -10.42 -20.44
N LEU A 29 -15.51 -10.43 -19.12
CA LEU A 29 -16.48 -9.85 -18.17
C LEU A 29 -16.69 -8.34 -18.42
N LEU A 30 -15.60 -7.61 -18.69
CA LEU A 30 -15.67 -6.17 -19.00
C LEU A 30 -16.38 -5.84 -20.32
N LYS A 31 -16.44 -6.78 -21.25
CA LYS A 31 -17.16 -6.62 -22.52
C LYS A 31 -18.65 -6.95 -22.43
N GLU A 32 -19.10 -7.56 -21.35
CA GLU A 32 -20.51 -7.81 -21.12
C GLU A 32 -21.25 -6.51 -20.82
N ASN A 33 -22.43 -6.33 -21.39
CA ASN A 33 -23.24 -5.17 -21.10
C ASN A 33 -23.61 -5.14 -19.60
N PRO A 34 -23.48 -3.99 -18.92
CA PRO A 34 -23.94 -3.88 -17.54
C PRO A 34 -25.41 -4.27 -17.43
N SER A 35 -25.75 -5.17 -16.55
CA SER A 35 -27.14 -5.54 -16.27
C SER A 35 -27.46 -5.16 -14.82
N ILE A 36 -28.64 -4.57 -14.61
CA ILE A 36 -29.21 -4.43 -13.28
C ILE A 36 -29.74 -5.81 -12.92
N GLN A 37 -28.98 -6.56 -12.10
CA GLN A 37 -29.42 -7.86 -11.64
C GLN A 37 -30.56 -7.69 -10.65
N THR A 38 -31.73 -8.22 -11.02
CA THR A 38 -32.75 -8.83 -10.18
C THR A 38 -33.20 -8.05 -8.94
N ILE A 39 -33.75 -6.87 -9.15
CA ILE A 39 -34.89 -6.45 -8.37
C ILE A 39 -36.04 -6.43 -9.38
N ASP A 40 -36.91 -7.43 -9.32
CA ASP A 40 -38.01 -7.65 -10.30
C ASP A 40 -38.97 -6.47 -10.44
N GLN A 41 -38.96 -5.55 -9.49
CA GLN A 41 -39.83 -4.38 -9.43
C GLN A 41 -39.21 -3.06 -9.90
N LEU A 42 -37.89 -3.05 -10.31
CA LEU A 42 -37.28 -1.83 -10.82
C LEU A 42 -37.71 -1.61 -12.28
N PRO A 43 -38.15 -0.38 -12.64
CA PRO A 43 -38.37 -0.04 -14.04
C PRO A 43 -37.05 -0.15 -14.80
N LYS A 44 -37.02 -0.97 -15.84
CA LYS A 44 -35.82 -1.20 -16.69
C LYS A 44 -36.05 -0.52 -18.02
N ALA A 45 -34.98 0.08 -18.56
CA ALA A 45 -35.00 0.56 -19.93
C ALA A 45 -35.13 -0.62 -20.91
N GLU A 46 -35.82 -0.41 -22.02
CA GLU A 46 -36.00 -1.41 -23.06
C GLU A 46 -34.69 -1.77 -23.78
N SER A 47 -33.73 -0.82 -23.81
CA SER A 47 -32.43 -1.00 -24.44
C SER A 47 -31.31 -0.46 -23.57
N TRP A 48 -30.15 -1.12 -23.62
CA TRP A 48 -28.93 -0.64 -22.99
C TRP A 48 -28.32 0.53 -23.77
N VAL A 49 -27.89 1.58 -23.05
CA VAL A 49 -27.20 2.74 -23.61
C VAL A 49 -25.84 2.87 -22.93
N GLY A 50 -24.76 2.70 -23.67
CA GLY A 50 -23.39 2.85 -23.18
C GLY A 50 -22.94 4.30 -23.17
N THR A 51 -22.30 4.75 -22.07
CA THR A 51 -21.53 5.99 -22.07
C THR A 51 -20.21 5.82 -22.83
N THR A 52 -19.69 6.90 -23.40
CA THR A 52 -18.36 6.96 -24.03
C THR A 52 -17.30 7.56 -23.12
N ASN A 53 -17.67 8.05 -21.94
CA ASN A 53 -16.80 8.75 -21.00
C ASN A 53 -16.52 7.85 -19.79
N PHE A 54 -15.50 7.00 -19.89
CA PHE A 54 -15.08 6.11 -18.80
C PHE A 54 -13.62 5.74 -18.95
N ASP A 55 -13.01 5.33 -17.85
CA ASP A 55 -11.62 4.90 -17.72
C ASP A 55 -11.51 3.75 -16.72
N LEU A 56 -10.33 3.18 -16.58
CA LEU A 56 -10.01 2.21 -15.54
C LEU A 56 -9.85 2.91 -14.17
N ARG A 57 -9.90 2.13 -13.07
CA ARG A 57 -9.62 2.70 -11.76
C ARG A 57 -8.22 3.33 -11.75
N LYS A 58 -8.09 4.45 -11.08
CA LYS A 58 -6.81 5.12 -10.85
C LYS A 58 -6.41 4.91 -9.39
N PRO A 59 -5.24 4.30 -9.10
CA PRO A 59 -4.76 4.18 -7.74
C PRO A 59 -4.46 5.58 -7.16
N ASN A 60 -4.82 5.78 -5.89
CA ASN A 60 -4.64 7.05 -5.18
C ASN A 60 -3.78 6.92 -3.92
N PHE A 61 -3.38 5.71 -3.56
CA PHE A 61 -2.49 5.41 -2.44
C PHE A 61 -1.36 4.49 -2.88
N VAL A 62 -0.24 4.60 -2.17
CA VAL A 62 0.80 3.56 -2.13
C VAL A 62 0.87 3.03 -0.71
N VAL A 63 0.80 1.71 -0.56
CA VAL A 63 0.98 1.04 0.72
C VAL A 63 2.29 0.26 0.67
N ILE A 64 3.20 0.59 1.58
CA ILE A 64 4.52 -0.02 1.69
C ILE A 64 4.47 -1.12 2.74
N HIS A 65 5.07 -2.26 2.38
CA HIS A 65 5.15 -3.47 3.18
C HIS A 65 6.59 -3.92 3.36
N HIS A 66 6.82 -4.81 4.32
CA HIS A 66 7.94 -5.74 4.27
C HIS A 66 7.40 -7.18 4.23
N THR A 67 8.14 -8.05 3.57
CA THR A 67 7.66 -9.40 3.26
C THR A 67 7.59 -10.34 4.46
N ALA A 68 8.35 -10.07 5.52
CA ALA A 68 8.57 -10.97 6.66
C ALA A 68 9.01 -12.38 6.21
N GLN A 69 9.81 -12.46 5.13
CA GLN A 69 10.35 -13.68 4.55
C GLN A 69 11.87 -13.62 4.48
N ASN A 70 12.49 -14.77 4.22
CA ASN A 70 13.94 -14.90 4.26
C ASN A 70 14.62 -14.59 2.91
N SER A 71 13.87 -14.50 1.83
CA SER A 71 14.39 -14.16 0.51
C SER A 71 13.32 -13.64 -0.45
N CYS A 72 13.77 -12.86 -1.41
CA CYS A 72 12.95 -12.36 -2.51
C CYS A 72 12.30 -13.52 -3.30
N GLU A 73 13.04 -14.58 -3.58
CA GLU A 73 12.52 -15.76 -4.28
C GLU A 73 11.35 -16.42 -3.51
N GLN A 74 11.49 -16.52 -2.19
CA GLN A 74 10.42 -17.04 -1.34
C GLN A 74 9.16 -16.18 -1.45
N THR A 75 9.30 -14.85 -1.47
CA THR A 75 8.21 -13.91 -1.64
C THR A 75 7.53 -14.06 -3.00
N LEU A 76 8.30 -14.06 -4.07
CA LEU A 76 7.79 -14.27 -5.43
C LEU A 76 7.02 -15.58 -5.52
N LYS A 77 7.56 -16.67 -4.96
CA LYS A 77 6.88 -17.96 -4.90
C LYS A 77 5.57 -17.89 -4.12
N THR A 78 5.56 -17.23 -2.95
CA THR A 78 4.36 -17.07 -2.12
C THR A 78 3.24 -16.38 -2.90
N PHE A 79 3.55 -15.32 -3.64
CA PHE A 79 2.56 -14.55 -4.41
C PHE A 79 2.09 -15.25 -5.70
N THR A 80 2.73 -16.34 -6.10
CA THR A 80 2.29 -17.18 -7.22
C THR A 80 1.42 -18.37 -6.80
N LEU A 81 1.23 -18.58 -5.50
CA LEU A 81 0.45 -19.70 -4.97
C LEU A 81 -0.98 -19.25 -4.65
N GLU A 82 -1.96 -19.79 -5.34
CA GLU A 82 -3.38 -19.45 -5.14
C GLU A 82 -3.85 -19.62 -3.68
N ARG A 83 -3.33 -20.64 -2.96
CA ARG A 83 -3.69 -20.94 -1.57
C ARG A 83 -3.32 -19.86 -0.57
N THR A 84 -2.34 -18.99 -0.88
CA THR A 84 -1.88 -17.94 0.02
C THR A 84 -2.84 -16.75 0.11
N LYS A 85 -3.66 -16.55 -0.92
CA LYS A 85 -4.65 -15.46 -1.00
C LYS A 85 -4.05 -14.07 -0.76
N VAL A 86 -2.78 -13.88 -1.14
CA VAL A 86 -2.07 -12.60 -1.06
C VAL A 86 -1.39 -12.28 -2.39
N SER A 87 -1.29 -11.00 -2.71
CA SER A 87 -0.58 -10.48 -3.87
C SER A 87 -0.19 -9.03 -3.66
N ALA A 88 0.84 -8.56 -4.37
CA ALA A 88 1.21 -7.16 -4.46
C ALA A 88 1.39 -6.75 -5.92
N HIS A 89 1.47 -5.44 -6.18
CA HIS A 89 1.78 -4.94 -7.51
C HIS A 89 3.27 -5.06 -7.79
N TYR A 90 4.09 -4.76 -6.79
CA TYR A 90 5.55 -4.79 -6.89
C TYR A 90 6.19 -5.54 -5.72
N VAL A 91 7.29 -6.20 -6.02
CA VAL A 91 8.24 -6.73 -5.03
C VAL A 91 9.61 -6.16 -5.35
N ILE A 92 10.30 -5.61 -4.37
CA ILE A 92 11.67 -5.08 -4.49
C ILE A 92 12.60 -5.93 -3.64
N CYS A 93 13.53 -6.61 -4.30
CA CYS A 93 14.54 -7.44 -3.64
C CYS A 93 15.59 -6.57 -2.93
N LYS A 94 16.41 -7.16 -2.04
CA LYS A 94 17.47 -6.45 -1.32
C LYS A 94 18.50 -5.80 -2.23
N ASP A 95 18.79 -6.43 -3.37
CA ASP A 95 19.71 -5.91 -4.39
C ASP A 95 19.13 -4.76 -5.23
N GLY A 96 17.88 -4.38 -4.97
CA GLY A 96 17.14 -3.35 -5.69
C GLY A 96 16.42 -3.84 -6.93
N THR A 97 16.44 -5.13 -7.27
CA THR A 97 15.66 -5.67 -8.39
C THR A 97 14.17 -5.51 -8.15
N ILE A 98 13.46 -4.89 -9.11
CA ILE A 98 12.01 -4.65 -9.06
C ILE A 98 11.29 -5.70 -9.89
N HIS A 99 10.36 -6.43 -9.26
CA HIS A 99 9.41 -7.33 -9.93
C HIS A 99 8.04 -6.69 -9.98
N HIS A 100 7.55 -6.36 -11.19
CA HIS A 100 6.17 -5.88 -11.42
C HIS A 100 5.27 -7.10 -11.64
N MET A 101 4.50 -7.47 -10.61
CA MET A 101 3.75 -8.71 -10.57
C MET A 101 2.30 -8.58 -11.05
N LEU A 102 1.71 -7.41 -10.90
CA LEU A 102 0.31 -7.14 -11.25
C LEU A 102 0.20 -5.76 -11.87
N ASN A 103 -0.61 -5.63 -12.92
CA ASN A 103 -0.91 -4.35 -13.54
C ASN A 103 -1.56 -3.39 -12.52
N ASP A 104 -1.12 -2.13 -12.50
CA ASP A 104 -1.49 -1.12 -11.49
C ASP A 104 -3.00 -0.79 -11.48
N TYR A 105 -3.70 -1.02 -12.57
CA TYR A 105 -5.16 -0.85 -12.65
C TYR A 105 -5.94 -2.03 -12.07
N MET A 106 -5.30 -3.11 -11.72
CA MET A 106 -5.92 -4.28 -11.10
C MET A 106 -5.85 -4.18 -9.58
N ARG A 107 -6.73 -4.91 -8.91
CA ARG A 107 -6.83 -4.95 -7.45
C ARG A 107 -5.95 -6.07 -6.89
N ALA A 108 -4.79 -5.75 -6.31
CA ALA A 108 -4.00 -6.70 -5.55
C ALA A 108 -4.60 -6.95 -4.15
N TRP A 109 -4.19 -8.04 -3.51
CA TRP A 109 -4.65 -8.44 -2.18
C TRP A 109 -3.51 -8.31 -1.16
N HIS A 110 -3.15 -7.07 -0.80
CA HIS A 110 -2.04 -6.75 0.12
C HIS A 110 -2.46 -6.10 1.43
N GLY A 111 -3.53 -5.29 1.44
CA GLY A 111 -3.97 -4.54 2.62
C GLY A 111 -4.85 -5.36 3.58
N GLY A 112 -5.51 -6.42 3.09
CA GLY A 112 -6.49 -7.17 3.88
C GLY A 112 -7.62 -6.28 4.39
N ILE A 113 -8.14 -6.57 5.60
CA ILE A 113 -9.08 -5.69 6.29
C ILE A 113 -8.27 -4.48 6.79
N SER A 114 -8.58 -3.31 6.28
CA SER A 114 -7.78 -2.10 6.48
C SER A 114 -8.64 -0.84 6.48
N LYS A 115 -8.15 0.23 7.10
CA LYS A 115 -8.81 1.53 7.09
C LYS A 115 -7.78 2.66 7.19
N TRP A 116 -7.97 3.71 6.40
CA TRP A 116 -7.24 4.96 6.51
C TRP A 116 -8.18 6.14 6.24
N GLY A 117 -8.38 6.98 7.26
CA GLY A 117 -9.43 7.99 7.22
C GLY A 117 -10.81 7.38 6.98
N ASN A 118 -11.46 7.77 5.90
CA ASN A 118 -12.76 7.24 5.49
C ASN A 118 -12.65 6.07 4.49
N ASN A 119 -11.44 5.71 4.03
CA ASN A 119 -11.26 4.60 3.11
C ASN A 119 -11.11 3.28 3.88
N SER A 120 -12.01 2.33 3.64
CA SER A 120 -12.04 1.00 4.26
C SER A 120 -11.65 -0.14 3.33
N ASP A 121 -11.33 0.14 2.05
CA ASP A 121 -10.85 -0.85 1.07
C ASP A 121 -9.60 -0.31 0.35
N LEU A 122 -8.45 -0.40 1.04
CA LEU A 122 -7.18 0.06 0.48
C LEU A 122 -6.71 -0.81 -0.69
N ASN A 123 -7.11 -2.08 -0.76
CA ASN A 123 -6.82 -2.91 -1.92
C ASN A 123 -7.40 -2.35 -3.23
N SER A 124 -8.58 -1.72 -3.17
CA SER A 124 -9.24 -1.15 -4.35
C SER A 124 -8.70 0.22 -4.76
N SER A 125 -8.00 0.93 -3.86
CA SER A 125 -7.56 2.32 -4.07
C SER A 125 -6.04 2.50 -4.07
N SER A 126 -5.25 1.44 -3.84
CA SER A 126 -3.81 1.54 -3.68
C SER A 126 -2.99 0.65 -4.59
N ILE A 127 -1.70 0.95 -4.63
CA ILE A 127 -0.62 0.08 -5.13
C ILE A 127 0.11 -0.46 -3.90
N GLY A 128 0.22 -1.79 -3.77
CA GLY A 128 1.02 -2.44 -2.74
C GLY A 128 2.43 -2.72 -3.24
N ILE A 129 3.43 -2.31 -2.46
CA ILE A 129 4.86 -2.55 -2.72
C ILE A 129 5.45 -3.32 -1.55
N GLU A 130 5.99 -4.49 -1.83
CA GLU A 130 6.64 -5.36 -0.87
C GLU A 130 8.16 -5.23 -0.96
N LEU A 131 8.80 -4.97 0.15
CA LEU A 131 10.25 -4.93 0.28
C LEU A 131 10.74 -6.24 0.89
N ASP A 132 11.66 -6.93 0.22
CA ASP A 132 12.30 -8.14 0.76
C ASP A 132 13.07 -7.82 2.03
N ASN A 133 12.50 -8.16 3.17
CA ASN A 133 13.03 -7.89 4.50
C ASN A 133 12.37 -8.83 5.51
N ASN A 134 13.13 -9.42 6.41
CA ASN A 134 12.64 -10.38 7.39
C ASN A 134 11.82 -9.76 8.54
N GLY A 135 11.71 -8.43 8.59
CA GLY A 135 10.96 -7.68 9.60
C GLY A 135 11.80 -7.19 10.78
N PHE A 136 13.08 -7.57 10.89
CA PHE A 136 13.96 -7.26 12.01
C PHE A 136 15.26 -6.56 11.59
N GLU A 137 15.57 -6.54 10.33
CA GLU A 137 16.79 -5.97 9.75
C GLU A 137 16.55 -4.57 9.15
N PRO A 138 17.59 -3.74 8.99
CA PRO A 138 17.49 -2.51 8.21
C PRO A 138 17.19 -2.82 6.74
N PHE A 139 16.75 -1.79 6.00
CA PHE A 139 16.51 -1.89 4.57
C PHE A 139 17.79 -1.54 3.80
N ASP A 140 18.13 -2.35 2.80
CA ASP A 140 19.30 -2.12 1.98
C ASP A 140 19.19 -0.83 1.16
N SER A 141 20.32 -0.12 1.03
CA SER A 141 20.34 1.14 0.27
C SER A 141 19.97 0.97 -1.20
N ALA A 142 20.36 -0.14 -1.83
CA ALA A 142 19.96 -0.47 -3.20
C ALA A 142 18.45 -0.63 -3.32
N GLN A 143 17.82 -1.30 -2.34
CA GLN A 143 16.37 -1.48 -2.27
C GLN A 143 15.63 -0.15 -2.09
N ILE A 144 16.11 0.72 -1.17
CA ILE A 144 15.50 2.04 -0.94
C ILE A 144 15.68 2.95 -2.16
N ASN A 145 16.83 2.93 -2.84
CA ASN A 145 17.03 3.70 -4.07
C ASN A 145 16.06 3.27 -5.17
N SER A 146 15.88 1.97 -5.37
CA SER A 146 14.91 1.44 -6.33
C SER A 146 13.48 1.78 -5.95
N LEU A 147 13.13 1.75 -4.65
CA LEU A 147 11.84 2.20 -4.16
C LEU A 147 11.60 3.68 -4.53
N LEU A 148 12.53 4.58 -4.24
CA LEU A 148 12.40 6.00 -4.56
C LEU A 148 12.17 6.27 -6.05
N LEU A 149 12.86 5.55 -6.94
CA LEU A 149 12.66 5.63 -8.39
C LEU A 149 11.25 5.16 -8.79
N LEU A 150 10.79 4.04 -8.21
CA LEU A 150 9.45 3.53 -8.45
C LEU A 150 8.38 4.51 -7.94
N LEU A 151 8.54 5.06 -6.73
CA LEU A 151 7.61 6.03 -6.16
C LEU A 151 7.51 7.31 -7.02
N ALA A 152 8.62 7.79 -7.59
CA ALA A 152 8.62 8.93 -8.50
C ALA A 152 7.75 8.66 -9.74
N GLN A 153 7.92 7.48 -10.34
CA GLN A 153 7.13 7.07 -11.50
C GLN A 153 5.64 6.93 -11.17
N LEU A 154 5.30 6.27 -10.05
CA LEU A 154 3.91 6.07 -9.63
C LEU A 154 3.22 7.39 -9.29
N LYS A 155 3.93 8.28 -8.55
CA LYS A 155 3.41 9.60 -8.22
C LYS A 155 3.12 10.42 -9.47
N GLU A 156 4.04 10.44 -10.43
CA GLU A 156 3.86 11.16 -11.69
C GLU A 156 2.73 10.58 -12.54
N ASN A 157 2.69 9.25 -12.72
CA ASN A 157 1.70 8.58 -13.56
C ASN A 157 0.27 8.73 -13.01
N TYR A 158 0.11 8.62 -11.69
CA TYR A 158 -1.21 8.57 -11.06
C TYR A 158 -1.56 9.84 -10.27
N LYS A 159 -0.65 10.82 -10.19
CA LYS A 159 -0.84 12.07 -9.43
C LYS A 159 -1.23 11.76 -7.98
N ILE A 160 -0.51 10.81 -7.36
CA ILE A 160 -0.76 10.39 -5.98
C ILE A 160 -0.33 11.53 -5.04
N PRO A 161 -1.21 12.02 -4.15
CA PRO A 161 -0.86 13.04 -3.16
C PRO A 161 0.25 12.56 -2.21
N ASP A 162 1.10 13.46 -1.74
CA ASP A 162 2.20 13.15 -0.81
C ASP A 162 1.72 12.40 0.44
N ALA A 163 0.60 12.82 1.01
CA ALA A 163 0.02 12.21 2.20
C ALA A 163 -0.50 10.78 2.00
N ASN A 164 -0.53 10.28 0.77
CA ASN A 164 -1.09 8.96 0.44
C ASN A 164 -0.02 7.88 0.25
N PHE A 165 1.23 8.13 0.64
CA PHE A 165 2.29 7.12 0.76
C PHE A 165 2.37 6.70 2.24
N ILE A 166 1.88 5.51 2.55
CA ILE A 166 1.63 5.02 3.92
C ILE A 166 2.09 3.59 4.09
N GLY A 167 2.19 3.13 5.33
CA GLY A 167 2.58 1.76 5.65
C GLY A 167 1.38 0.84 5.90
N HIS A 168 1.60 -0.46 5.80
CA HIS A 168 0.58 -1.44 6.15
C HIS A 168 0.17 -1.35 7.63
N ALA A 169 1.14 -1.08 8.52
CA ALA A 169 0.86 -0.86 9.94
C ALA A 169 -0.07 0.35 10.17
N ASP A 170 0.01 1.39 9.32
CA ASP A 170 -0.85 2.57 9.45
C ASP A 170 -2.31 2.23 9.16
N ILE A 171 -2.56 1.42 8.13
CA ILE A 171 -3.91 1.07 7.68
C ILE A 171 -4.53 -0.14 8.42
N ALA A 172 -3.70 -0.90 9.13
CA ALA A 172 -4.13 -2.10 9.85
C ALA A 172 -3.40 -2.26 11.21
N PRO A 173 -3.42 -1.24 12.08
CA PRO A 173 -2.51 -1.12 13.23
C PRO A 173 -2.60 -2.30 14.22
N LYS A 174 -3.79 -2.91 14.37
CA LYS A 174 -3.99 -4.07 15.25
C LYS A 174 -3.38 -5.37 14.72
N ARG A 175 -3.20 -5.47 13.39
CA ARG A 175 -2.83 -6.73 12.73
C ARG A 175 -1.42 -6.73 12.16
N LYS A 176 -0.86 -5.54 11.93
CA LYS A 176 0.33 -5.36 11.09
C LYS A 176 1.37 -4.48 11.76
N VAL A 177 2.61 -4.81 11.45
CA VAL A 177 3.79 -4.09 11.96
C VAL A 177 4.74 -3.68 10.82
N ASP A 178 4.34 -3.95 9.59
CA ASP A 178 5.13 -3.67 8.39
C ASP A 178 4.80 -2.30 7.77
N PRO A 179 5.78 -1.58 7.21
CA PRO A 179 7.21 -1.90 7.31
C PRO A 179 7.74 -1.74 8.74
N ASN A 180 8.85 -2.43 9.05
CA ASN A 180 9.41 -2.41 10.40
C ASN A 180 9.91 -1.00 10.78
N ILE A 181 10.22 -0.82 12.07
CA ILE A 181 10.56 0.46 12.68
C ILE A 181 11.84 1.13 12.10
N GLN A 182 12.68 0.37 11.38
CA GLN A 182 13.89 0.87 10.75
C GLN A 182 13.63 1.41 9.32
N PHE A 183 12.37 1.39 8.86
CA PHE A 183 12.03 1.93 7.54
C PHE A 183 12.21 3.45 7.52
N PRO A 184 12.90 4.02 6.51
CA PRO A 184 13.33 5.40 6.50
C PRO A 184 12.22 6.39 6.06
N TRP A 185 11.12 6.47 6.81
CA TRP A 185 9.97 7.34 6.50
C TRP A 185 10.34 8.80 6.31
N ALA A 186 11.24 9.35 7.17
CA ALA A 186 11.72 10.72 7.05
C ALA A 186 12.38 11.00 5.69
N LEU A 187 13.20 10.05 5.19
CA LEU A 187 13.83 10.18 3.88
C LEU A 187 12.79 10.19 2.75
N LEU A 188 11.78 9.32 2.82
CA LEU A 188 10.71 9.29 1.82
C LEU A 188 9.95 10.62 1.80
N ALA A 189 9.58 11.13 2.96
CA ALA A 189 8.86 12.41 3.08
C ALA A 189 9.67 13.59 2.55
N GLN A 190 11.00 13.64 2.81
CA GLN A 190 11.91 14.63 2.22
C GLN A 190 11.91 14.62 0.68
N LYS A 191 11.61 13.48 0.08
CA LYS A 191 11.48 13.30 -1.38
C LYS A 191 10.04 13.51 -1.88
N GLY A 192 9.10 13.88 -1.00
CA GLY A 192 7.70 14.10 -1.34
C GLY A 192 6.88 12.80 -1.42
N TYR A 193 7.27 11.75 -0.69
CA TYR A 193 6.55 10.48 -0.58
C TYR A 193 6.19 10.23 0.89
N GLY A 194 5.09 10.78 1.33
CA GLY A 194 4.63 10.82 2.70
C GLY A 194 4.66 12.23 3.29
N VAL A 195 4.10 12.37 4.47
CA VAL A 195 4.13 13.60 5.27
C VAL A 195 5.13 13.44 6.41
N TRP A 196 5.71 14.56 6.85
CA TRP A 196 6.60 14.54 7.98
C TRP A 196 6.36 15.77 8.86
N PHE A 197 6.97 15.81 10.01
CA PHE A 197 6.94 16.88 10.98
C PHE A 197 8.31 17.59 11.05
N GLU A 198 8.34 18.81 11.55
CA GLU A 198 9.57 19.57 11.82
C GLU A 198 10.11 19.17 13.22
N PRO A 199 11.28 18.51 13.31
CA PRO A 199 11.76 17.92 14.57
C PRO A 199 11.98 18.96 15.70
N ASP A 200 12.42 20.16 15.34
CA ASP A 200 12.77 21.24 16.29
C ASP A 200 11.59 22.14 16.64
N ALA A 201 10.48 22.02 15.92
CA ALA A 201 9.30 22.81 16.17
C ALA A 201 8.52 22.26 17.39
N LYS A 202 8.23 23.13 18.33
CA LYS A 202 7.45 22.80 19.54
C LYS A 202 6.04 23.35 19.38
N TYR A 203 5.11 22.45 19.22
CA TYR A 203 3.70 22.79 19.20
C TYR A 203 2.98 22.12 20.37
N THR A 204 1.92 22.75 20.84
CA THR A 204 1.08 22.20 21.90
C THR A 204 -0.24 21.72 21.31
N LEU A 205 -0.52 20.43 21.40
CA LEU A 205 -1.83 19.91 21.07
C LEU A 205 -2.85 20.47 22.08
N PRO A 206 -3.91 21.18 21.63
CA PRO A 206 -4.93 21.71 22.55
C PRO A 206 -5.49 20.61 23.48
N GLU A 207 -5.71 20.94 24.74
CA GLU A 207 -6.25 19.99 25.74
C GLU A 207 -7.63 19.43 25.34
N SER A 208 -8.41 20.20 24.57
CA SER A 208 -9.68 19.78 24.02
C SER A 208 -9.57 18.65 22.98
N ILE A 209 -8.37 18.38 22.45
CA ILE A 209 -8.12 17.31 21.48
C ILE A 209 -7.52 16.12 22.19
N SER A 210 -8.30 15.07 22.38
CA SER A 210 -7.80 13.80 22.94
C SER A 210 -6.85 13.09 21.96
N ILE A 211 -5.92 12.27 22.47
CA ILE A 211 -5.00 11.47 21.64
C ILE A 211 -5.73 10.56 20.65
N PRO A 212 -6.79 9.83 21.06
CA PRO A 212 -7.56 9.04 20.08
C PRO A 212 -8.14 9.89 18.95
N PHE A 213 -8.68 11.05 19.27
CA PHE A 213 -9.22 11.96 18.27
C PHE A 213 -8.13 12.51 17.33
N ALA A 214 -6.98 12.89 17.87
CA ALA A 214 -5.83 13.34 17.08
C ALA A 214 -5.34 12.26 16.10
N LEU A 215 -5.22 11.00 16.57
CA LEU A 215 -4.88 9.86 15.71
C LEU A 215 -5.91 9.65 14.59
N ALA A 216 -7.21 9.75 14.91
CA ALA A 216 -8.27 9.66 13.91
C ALA A 216 -8.20 10.80 12.88
N MET A 217 -7.88 12.03 13.30
CA MET A 217 -7.70 13.17 12.40
C MET A 217 -6.52 12.95 11.44
N VAL A 218 -5.44 12.32 11.89
CA VAL A 218 -4.33 11.92 11.00
C VAL A 218 -4.78 10.86 9.99
N GLY A 219 -5.60 9.90 10.39
CA GLY A 219 -6.13 8.86 9.50
C GLY A 219 -6.26 7.48 10.11
N TYR A 220 -5.72 7.24 11.30
CA TYR A 220 -5.69 5.93 11.94
C TYR A 220 -7.10 5.41 12.32
N ASP A 221 -7.32 4.10 12.18
CA ASP A 221 -8.50 3.45 12.79
C ASP A 221 -8.28 3.32 14.31
N ILE A 222 -9.11 4.01 15.08
CA ILE A 222 -9.02 4.10 16.55
C ILE A 222 -9.87 3.08 17.30
N LYS A 223 -10.41 2.05 16.61
CA LYS A 223 -11.09 0.93 17.28
C LYS A 223 -10.20 0.26 18.33
N ASP A 224 -8.89 0.30 18.12
CA ASP A 224 -7.88 -0.05 19.11
C ASP A 224 -6.87 1.11 19.17
N THR A 225 -7.07 2.00 20.14
CA THR A 225 -6.27 3.22 20.28
C THR A 225 -4.80 2.92 20.59
N THR A 226 -4.54 1.87 21.37
CA THR A 226 -3.17 1.47 21.68
C THR A 226 -2.44 1.00 20.43
N ALA A 227 -3.07 0.18 19.61
CA ALA A 227 -2.51 -0.26 18.36
C ALA A 227 -2.28 0.92 17.38
N ALA A 228 -3.23 1.87 17.30
CA ALA A 228 -3.09 3.07 16.49
C ALA A 228 -1.92 3.96 16.96
N LEU A 229 -1.75 4.14 18.26
CA LEU A 229 -0.62 4.87 18.82
C LEU A 229 0.72 4.18 18.50
N LEU A 230 0.79 2.86 18.65
CA LEU A 230 2.01 2.10 18.32
C LEU A 230 2.35 2.19 16.81
N ALA A 231 1.35 2.17 15.92
CA ALA A 231 1.58 2.35 14.49
C ALA A 231 2.08 3.77 14.17
N PHE A 232 1.44 4.80 14.74
CA PHE A 232 1.90 6.19 14.65
C PHE A 232 3.35 6.35 15.13
N LYS A 233 3.69 5.80 16.29
CA LYS A 233 5.05 5.89 16.85
C LYS A 233 6.06 5.14 16.00
N ARG A 234 5.72 3.99 15.44
CA ARG A 234 6.56 3.25 14.49
C ARG A 234 6.88 4.08 13.25
N HIS A 235 5.88 4.75 12.71
CA HIS A 235 6.02 5.56 11.50
C HIS A 235 6.82 6.84 11.76
N PHE A 236 6.43 7.62 12.77
CA PHE A 236 6.92 8.99 12.96
C PHE A 236 7.97 9.13 14.07
N ARG A 237 8.11 8.17 14.96
CA ARG A 237 8.89 8.32 16.17
C ARG A 237 10.02 7.31 16.36
N THR A 238 10.08 6.28 15.53
CA THR A 238 11.01 5.14 15.69
C THR A 238 10.93 4.58 17.11
N ASP A 239 9.71 4.47 17.68
CA ASP A 239 9.41 4.09 19.04
C ASP A 239 8.30 3.03 19.04
N SER A 240 8.40 2.06 19.94
CA SER A 240 7.46 0.94 20.11
C SER A 240 6.75 0.94 21.46
N THR A 241 6.82 2.05 22.23
CA THR A 241 6.16 2.16 23.53
C THR A 241 4.74 2.70 23.40
N ALA A 242 3.82 2.23 24.25
CA ALA A 242 2.44 2.74 24.28
C ALA A 242 2.26 4.01 25.15
N VAL A 243 3.38 4.59 25.65
CA VAL A 243 3.35 5.80 26.50
C VAL A 243 3.35 7.03 25.61
N VAL A 244 2.36 7.91 25.80
CA VAL A 244 2.29 9.21 25.07
C VAL A 244 3.23 10.20 25.75
N THR A 245 4.09 10.83 24.95
CA THR A 245 4.98 11.92 25.38
C THR A 245 4.49 13.28 24.85
N GLU A 246 5.02 14.38 25.42
CA GLU A 246 4.73 15.73 24.88
C GLU A 246 5.21 15.89 23.44
N ASN A 247 6.29 15.20 23.08
CA ASN A 247 6.77 15.20 21.70
C ASN A 247 5.79 14.49 20.75
N ASP A 248 5.15 13.39 21.18
CA ASP A 248 4.10 12.73 20.39
C ASP A 248 2.90 13.65 20.16
N ARG A 249 2.52 14.44 21.19
CA ARG A 249 1.46 15.46 21.08
C ARG A 249 1.82 16.54 20.06
N SER A 250 3.05 17.04 20.11
CA SER A 250 3.55 18.04 19.17
C SER A 250 3.53 17.52 17.73
N VAL A 251 4.00 16.29 17.51
CA VAL A 251 3.99 15.66 16.17
C VAL A 251 2.56 15.47 15.67
N LEU A 252 1.65 14.93 16.49
CA LEU A 252 0.25 14.77 16.11
C LEU A 252 -0.38 16.11 15.69
N TYR A 253 -0.11 17.18 16.44
CA TYR A 253 -0.63 18.51 16.09
C TYR A 253 -0.11 18.99 14.73
N GLN A 254 1.18 18.86 14.48
CA GLN A 254 1.77 19.22 13.18
C GLN A 254 1.15 18.44 12.02
N LEU A 255 1.00 17.13 12.16
CA LEU A 255 0.40 16.28 11.12
C LEU A 255 -1.06 16.67 10.84
N ILE A 256 -1.81 17.05 11.88
CA ILE A 256 -3.17 17.57 11.73
C ILE A 256 -3.17 18.89 10.97
N GLN A 257 -2.27 19.84 11.33
CA GLN A 257 -2.18 21.13 10.63
C GLN A 257 -1.81 20.94 9.17
N ASN A 258 -0.82 20.10 8.87
CA ASN A 258 -0.44 19.78 7.50
C ASN A 258 -1.62 19.24 6.67
N LYS A 259 -2.44 18.39 7.28
CA LYS A 259 -3.62 17.81 6.60
C LYS A 259 -4.75 18.83 6.37
N LEU A 260 -4.88 19.83 7.23
CA LEU A 260 -5.89 20.89 7.08
C LEU A 260 -5.49 21.99 6.09
N SER A 261 -4.19 22.06 5.76
CA SER A 261 -3.64 23.07 4.85
C SER A 261 -3.63 22.62 3.38
N HIS A 262 -4.00 21.38 3.12
CA HIS A 262 -4.07 20.72 1.81
C HIS A 262 -5.45 20.14 1.55
#